data_b8e93faf5df02b74ff6ea9075d5fca02
#
_entry.id   b8e93faf5df02b74ff6ea9075d5fca02
#
_cell.length_a   1.000
_cell.length_b   1.000
_cell.length_c   1.000
_cell.angle_alpha   90.00
_cell.angle_beta   90.00
_cell.angle_gamma   90.00
#
_symmetry.space_group_name_H-M   'P 1'
#
loop_
_entity.id
_entity.type
_entity.pdbx_description
1 polymer ?
#
loop_
_entity_poly.entity_id
_entity_poly.type
_entity_poly.pdbx_seq_one_letter_code
_entity_poly.pdbx_strand_id
1 'polypeptide(L)'
;MREELTHCPACLKKDTSFYQSVKDYSTSKEIFDIWSCGHCSHLFTNPRVKEDLVGPYYDNPDYISHTDDDTSVFAKVYQFLREINLNWKHGHVQKYTEGKSLLDYGCGTGQFMQKMASKGYEVQGVEINEGAREKASKFGSVYSAISEV
;
A
#
# COMPACT_ATOMS: atom_id res chain seq x y z
N MET A 1 -17.11 -10.96 -6.51
CA MET A 1 -18.18 -11.02 -5.48
C MET A 1 -17.81 -10.04 -4.38
N ARG A 2 -18.74 -9.21 -3.90
CA ARG A 2 -18.51 -8.22 -2.84
C ARG A 2 -19.12 -8.71 -1.53
N GLU A 3 -18.60 -8.23 -0.40
CA GLU A 3 -19.15 -8.49 0.94
C GLU A 3 -19.61 -7.17 1.56
N GLU A 4 -20.73 -7.24 2.28
CA GLU A 4 -21.29 -6.10 2.99
C GLU A 4 -20.81 -6.08 4.44
N LEU A 5 -20.28 -4.94 4.88
CA LEU A 5 -19.83 -4.75 6.25
C LEU A 5 -20.98 -4.14 7.07
N THR A 6 -21.36 -4.80 8.14
CA THR A 6 -22.41 -4.34 9.08
C THR A 6 -21.87 -3.44 10.20
N HIS A 7 -20.53 -3.28 10.27
CA HIS A 7 -19.82 -2.52 11.29
C HIS A 7 -18.65 -1.76 10.65
N CYS A 8 -18.26 -0.67 11.27
CA CYS A 8 -17.02 0.02 10.94
C CYS A 8 -15.82 -0.92 11.13
N PRO A 9 -14.94 -1.12 10.12
CA PRO A 9 -13.79 -2.02 10.25
C PRO A 9 -12.72 -1.52 11.23
N ALA A 10 -12.72 -0.22 11.57
CA ALA A 10 -11.73 0.37 12.46
C ALA A 10 -12.14 0.32 13.95
N CYS A 11 -13.40 0.69 14.28
CA CYS A 11 -13.84 0.78 15.67
C CYS A 11 -14.95 -0.20 16.05
N LEU A 12 -15.41 -1.03 15.10
CA LEU A 12 -16.43 -2.08 15.26
C LEU A 12 -17.83 -1.56 15.67
N LYS A 13 -18.08 -0.27 15.56
CA LYS A 13 -19.40 0.31 15.82
C LYS A 13 -20.30 0.18 14.59
N LYS A 14 -21.63 0.09 14.84
CA LYS A 14 -22.67 -0.05 13.79
C LYS A 14 -23.13 1.26 13.17
N ASP A 15 -22.75 2.40 13.75
CA ASP A 15 -23.11 3.73 13.28
C ASP A 15 -22.35 4.07 12.01
N THR A 16 -22.84 3.55 10.89
CA THR A 16 -22.24 3.74 9.56
C THR A 16 -23.28 4.19 8.56
N SER A 17 -22.92 5.11 7.69
CA SER A 17 -23.80 5.66 6.66
C SER A 17 -23.08 5.83 5.32
N PHE A 18 -23.84 5.78 4.23
CA PHE A 18 -23.34 6.09 2.90
C PHE A 18 -22.78 7.52 2.87
N TYR A 19 -21.59 7.68 2.27
CA TYR A 19 -20.92 8.97 2.12
C TYR A 19 -20.95 9.44 0.67
N GLN A 20 -20.39 8.66 -0.27
CA GLN A 20 -20.40 8.98 -1.71
C GLN A 20 -20.02 7.74 -2.54
N SER A 21 -20.39 7.77 -3.84
CA SER A 21 -19.90 6.80 -4.82
C SER A 21 -18.69 7.36 -5.55
N VAL A 22 -17.67 6.51 -5.78
CA VAL A 22 -16.47 6.86 -6.53
C VAL A 22 -16.21 5.83 -7.61
N LYS A 23 -15.74 6.27 -8.78
CA LYS A 23 -15.35 5.39 -9.87
C LYS A 23 -13.86 5.12 -9.81
N ASP A 24 -13.48 3.84 -9.94
CA ASP A 24 -12.10 3.47 -10.20
C ASP A 24 -11.74 3.80 -11.67
N TYR A 25 -10.89 4.80 -11.85
CA TYR A 25 -10.39 5.19 -13.17
C TYR A 25 -9.09 4.48 -13.58
N SER A 26 -8.47 3.75 -12.66
CA SER A 26 -7.19 3.10 -12.95
C SER A 26 -7.36 1.69 -13.51
N THR A 27 -7.97 0.78 -12.78
CA THR A 27 -7.96 -0.66 -13.09
C THR A 27 -9.33 -1.18 -13.51
N SER A 28 -10.25 -1.32 -12.56
CA SER A 28 -11.52 -2.04 -12.78
C SER A 28 -12.58 -1.25 -13.55
N LYS A 29 -12.49 0.08 -13.53
CA LYS A 29 -13.52 1.02 -14.04
C LYS A 29 -14.88 0.90 -13.35
N GLU A 30 -14.97 0.10 -12.29
CA GLU A 30 -16.18 -0.09 -11.47
C GLU A 30 -16.45 1.12 -10.58
N ILE A 31 -17.69 1.16 -10.07
CA ILE A 31 -18.11 2.14 -9.05
C ILE A 31 -18.06 1.46 -7.68
N PHE A 32 -17.51 2.16 -6.71
CA PHE A 32 -17.44 1.77 -5.31
C PHE A 32 -18.12 2.80 -4.44
N ASP A 33 -18.89 2.32 -3.47
CA ASP A 33 -19.53 3.18 -2.49
C ASP A 33 -18.62 3.32 -1.27
N ILE A 34 -18.39 4.56 -0.87
CA ILE A 34 -17.68 4.91 0.34
C ILE A 34 -18.69 5.17 1.44
N TRP A 35 -18.45 4.58 2.59
CA TRP A 35 -19.25 4.76 3.80
C TRP A 35 -18.43 5.47 4.86
N SER A 36 -19.10 6.18 5.76
CA SER A 36 -18.47 6.85 6.89
C SER A 36 -18.99 6.27 8.21
N CYS A 37 -18.11 6.25 9.21
CA CYS A 37 -18.47 5.90 10.58
C CYS A 37 -18.78 7.16 11.37
N GLY A 38 -19.99 7.28 11.94
CA GLY A 38 -20.38 8.41 12.78
C GLY A 38 -19.64 8.49 14.11
N HIS A 39 -19.01 7.37 14.56
CA HIS A 39 -18.28 7.32 15.82
C HIS A 39 -16.80 7.74 15.70
N CYS A 40 -16.08 7.24 14.68
CA CYS A 40 -14.63 7.49 14.55
C CYS A 40 -14.25 8.21 13.24
N SER A 41 -15.21 8.60 12.44
CA SER A 41 -15.04 9.30 11.16
C SER A 41 -14.23 8.51 10.11
N HIS A 42 -14.01 7.19 10.33
CA HIS A 42 -13.32 6.34 9.36
C HIS A 42 -14.16 6.19 8.09
N LEU A 43 -13.52 6.41 6.93
CA LEU A 43 -14.11 6.16 5.61
C LEU A 43 -13.66 4.81 5.09
N PHE A 44 -14.57 4.02 4.56
CA PHE A 44 -14.29 2.68 4.06
C PHE A 44 -15.22 2.30 2.91
N THR A 45 -14.75 1.41 2.04
CA THR A 45 -15.56 0.86 0.95
C THR A 45 -16.59 -0.13 1.49
N ASN A 46 -17.87 0.05 1.13
CA ASN A 46 -18.94 -0.88 1.50
C ASN A 46 -20.08 -0.85 0.46
N PRO A 47 -20.43 -2.01 -0.18
CA PRO A 47 -19.79 -3.31 -0.04
C PRO A 47 -18.38 -3.33 -0.64
N ARG A 48 -17.46 -4.03 0.03
CA ARG A 48 -16.09 -4.18 -0.44
C ARG A 48 -15.85 -5.47 -1.22
N VAL A 49 -14.82 -5.51 -2.05
CA VAL A 49 -14.35 -6.74 -2.67
C VAL A 49 -13.83 -7.68 -1.58
N LYS A 50 -14.16 -8.98 -1.67
CA LYS A 50 -13.63 -9.98 -0.74
C LYS A 50 -12.13 -10.09 -0.87
N GLU A 51 -11.44 -10.39 0.24
CA GLU A 51 -9.98 -10.46 0.32
C GLU A 51 -9.37 -11.45 -0.68
N ASP A 52 -10.01 -12.62 -0.86
CA ASP A 52 -9.61 -13.65 -1.82
C ASP A 52 -9.79 -13.24 -3.30
N LEU A 53 -10.54 -12.18 -3.58
CA LEU A 53 -10.85 -11.67 -4.93
C LEU A 53 -10.24 -10.30 -5.22
N VAL A 54 -9.50 -9.71 -4.30
CA VAL A 54 -8.98 -8.35 -4.44
C VAL A 54 -7.76 -8.26 -5.38
N GLY A 55 -7.04 -9.38 -5.56
CA GLY A 55 -5.81 -9.43 -6.36
C GLY A 55 -5.89 -8.73 -7.72
N PRO A 56 -6.89 -9.03 -8.59
CA PRO A 56 -7.02 -8.40 -9.91
C PRO A 56 -7.18 -6.87 -9.88
N TYR A 57 -7.62 -6.28 -8.77
CA TYR A 57 -7.72 -4.81 -8.62
C TYR A 57 -6.37 -4.13 -8.38
N TYR A 58 -5.34 -4.91 -8.02
CA TYR A 58 -3.94 -4.46 -7.89
C TYR A 58 -3.08 -4.85 -9.10
N ASP A 59 -3.64 -5.62 -10.05
CA ASP A 59 -2.91 -6.10 -11.22
C ASP A 59 -2.96 -5.06 -12.35
N ASN A 60 -2.42 -3.87 -12.08
CA ASN A 60 -2.32 -2.80 -13.05
C ASN A 60 -0.89 -2.76 -13.62
N PRO A 61 -0.72 -2.96 -14.95
CA PRO A 61 0.59 -2.83 -15.60
C PRO A 61 1.29 -1.49 -15.31
N ASP A 62 0.54 -0.40 -15.18
CA ASP A 62 1.07 0.92 -14.84
C ASP A 62 1.62 0.99 -13.41
N TYR A 63 1.12 0.16 -12.48
CA TYR A 63 1.63 0.08 -11.12
C TYR A 63 3.06 -0.50 -11.08
N ILE A 64 3.36 -1.39 -12.02
CA ILE A 64 4.67 -2.06 -12.14
C ILE A 64 5.61 -1.28 -13.06
N SER A 65 5.08 -0.55 -14.05
CA SER A 65 5.86 0.10 -15.12
C SER A 65 6.43 1.48 -14.74
N HIS A 66 6.11 2.04 -13.57
CA HIS A 66 6.84 3.21 -13.04
C HIS A 66 8.28 2.86 -12.62
N THR A 67 8.86 1.85 -13.23
CA THR A 67 10.19 1.33 -12.97
C THR A 67 11.22 1.92 -13.92
N ASP A 68 12.17 2.56 -13.37
CA ASP A 68 13.62 2.68 -13.49
C ASP A 68 14.29 2.78 -14.89
N ASP A 69 13.66 2.55 -16.02
CA ASP A 69 14.30 2.48 -17.34
C ASP A 69 14.09 3.71 -18.24
N ASP A 70 13.40 4.74 -17.75
CA ASP A 70 13.19 5.95 -18.54
C ASP A 70 14.28 6.99 -18.23
N THR A 71 15.12 7.28 -19.22
CA THR A 71 16.16 8.33 -19.17
C THR A 71 15.61 9.74 -19.40
N SER A 72 14.30 9.88 -19.53
CA SER A 72 13.62 11.15 -19.77
C SER A 72 13.85 12.14 -18.61
N VAL A 73 13.71 13.42 -18.91
CA VAL A 73 13.78 14.50 -17.88
C VAL A 73 12.70 14.29 -16.81
N PHE A 74 11.53 13.79 -17.21
CA PHE A 74 10.44 13.48 -16.28
C PHE A 74 10.81 12.36 -15.30
N ALA A 75 11.47 11.30 -15.78
CA ALA A 75 11.94 10.23 -14.92
C ALA A 75 12.96 10.73 -13.88
N LYS A 76 13.87 11.61 -14.27
CA LYS A 76 14.86 12.21 -13.35
C LYS A 76 14.18 13.08 -12.28
N VAL A 77 13.19 13.89 -12.66
CA VAL A 77 12.41 14.70 -11.71
C VAL A 77 11.63 13.79 -10.77
N TYR A 78 10.98 12.74 -11.29
CA TYR A 78 10.27 11.77 -10.48
C TYR A 78 11.20 11.05 -9.48
N GLN A 79 12.37 10.58 -9.93
CA GLN A 79 13.35 9.94 -9.06
C GLN A 79 13.85 10.90 -7.97
N PHE A 80 14.07 12.15 -8.28
CA PHE A 80 14.46 13.17 -7.30
C PHE A 80 13.38 13.39 -6.23
N LEU A 81 12.13 13.56 -6.65
CA LEU A 81 11.00 13.73 -5.73
C LEU A 81 10.78 12.46 -4.87
N ARG A 82 10.95 11.29 -5.47
CA ARG A 82 10.89 10.00 -4.77
C ARG A 82 11.96 9.92 -3.67
N GLU A 83 13.19 10.32 -3.99
CA GLU A 83 14.28 10.29 -3.02
C GLU A 83 14.03 11.26 -1.85
N ILE A 84 13.49 12.45 -2.10
CA ILE A 84 13.06 13.38 -1.06
C ILE A 84 12.00 12.72 -0.15
N ASN A 85 10.99 12.07 -0.74
CA ASN A 85 9.94 11.39 0.01
C ASN A 85 10.48 10.24 0.86
N LEU A 86 11.38 9.41 0.30
CA LEU A 86 12.02 8.31 1.03
C LEU A 86 12.89 8.82 2.19
N ASN A 87 13.60 9.91 2.01
CA ASN A 87 14.38 10.54 3.09
C ASN A 87 13.46 11.09 4.20
N TRP A 88 12.35 11.70 3.82
CA TRP A 88 11.36 12.19 4.77
C TRP A 88 10.73 11.03 5.58
N LYS A 89 10.33 9.94 4.92
CA LYS A 89 9.83 8.72 5.58
C LYS A 89 10.86 8.14 6.55
N HIS A 90 12.12 8.02 6.14
CA HIS A 90 13.20 7.56 7.01
C HIS A 90 13.35 8.46 8.24
N GLY A 91 13.37 9.78 8.06
CA GLY A 91 13.43 10.74 9.18
C GLY A 91 12.23 10.62 10.14
N HIS A 92 11.05 10.27 9.63
CA HIS A 92 9.87 10.00 10.46
C HIS A 92 10.06 8.73 11.30
N VAL A 93 10.48 7.62 10.68
CA VAL A 93 10.73 6.37 11.41
C VAL A 93 11.73 6.60 12.54
N GLN A 94 12.83 7.30 12.28
CA GLN A 94 13.85 7.60 13.30
C GLN A 94 13.34 8.38 14.52
N LYS A 95 12.27 9.17 14.37
CA LYS A 95 11.67 9.92 15.50
C LYS A 95 10.91 9.04 16.48
N TYR A 96 10.41 7.89 16.01
CA TYR A 96 9.48 7.06 16.79
C TYR A 96 10.09 5.74 17.25
N THR A 97 11.28 5.40 16.78
CA THR A 97 11.95 4.15 17.19
C THR A 97 13.47 4.30 17.18
N GLU A 98 14.12 3.72 18.18
CA GLU A 98 15.58 3.51 18.20
C GLU A 98 15.98 2.16 17.59
N GLY A 99 15.01 1.28 17.39
CA GLY A 99 15.21 -0.04 16.79
C GLY A 99 15.62 0.03 15.32
N LYS A 100 16.20 -1.06 14.84
CA LYS A 100 16.66 -1.23 13.46
C LYS A 100 15.94 -2.37 12.73
N SER A 101 14.84 -2.88 13.28
CA SER A 101 13.94 -3.83 12.61
C SER A 101 12.71 -3.10 12.08
N LEU A 102 12.34 -3.36 10.82
CA LEU A 102 11.23 -2.68 10.14
C LEU A 102 10.43 -3.66 9.30
N LEU A 103 9.12 -3.62 9.46
CA LEU A 103 8.16 -4.28 8.57
C LEU A 103 7.47 -3.22 7.70
N ASP A 104 7.59 -3.35 6.38
CA ASP A 104 6.91 -2.51 5.38
C ASP A 104 5.68 -3.23 4.84
N TYR A 105 4.49 -2.83 5.29
CA TYR A 105 3.23 -3.44 4.88
C TYR A 105 2.70 -2.78 3.60
N GLY A 106 2.57 -3.57 2.52
CA GLY A 106 2.30 -3.06 1.17
C GLY A 106 3.57 -2.47 0.56
N CYS A 107 4.68 -3.20 0.64
CA CYS A 107 6.00 -2.68 0.27
C CYS A 107 6.18 -2.43 -1.23
N GLY A 108 5.24 -2.88 -2.09
CA GLY A 108 5.33 -2.74 -3.54
C GLY A 108 6.63 -3.35 -4.07
N THR A 109 7.34 -2.63 -4.92
CA THR A 109 8.64 -3.06 -5.48
C THR A 109 9.83 -2.89 -4.52
N GLY A 110 9.59 -2.56 -3.25
CA GLY A 110 10.59 -2.53 -2.18
C GLY A 110 11.46 -1.27 -2.12
N GLN A 111 11.04 -0.16 -2.73
CA GLN A 111 11.85 1.07 -2.75
C GLN A 111 12.12 1.64 -1.35
N PHE A 112 11.13 1.59 -0.45
CA PHE A 112 11.33 2.02 0.92
C PHE A 112 12.16 1.01 1.71
N MET A 113 11.95 -0.29 1.49
CA MET A 113 12.81 -1.35 2.04
C MET A 113 14.27 -1.14 1.65
N GLN A 114 14.57 -0.88 0.35
CA GLN A 114 15.90 -0.57 -0.15
C GLN A 114 16.54 0.61 0.60
N LYS A 115 15.77 1.70 0.75
CA LYS A 115 16.21 2.89 1.48
C LYS A 115 16.55 2.57 2.92
N MET A 116 15.68 1.85 3.62
CA MET A 116 15.89 1.51 5.03
C MET A 116 17.04 0.52 5.21
N ALA A 117 17.17 -0.48 4.35
CA ALA A 117 18.32 -1.41 4.35
C ALA A 117 19.64 -0.65 4.17
N SER A 118 19.69 0.35 3.25
CA SER A 118 20.90 1.19 3.06
C SER A 118 21.25 2.05 4.28
N LYS A 119 20.31 2.23 5.22
CA LYS A 119 20.47 2.92 6.50
C LYS A 119 20.74 1.96 7.68
N GLY A 120 20.98 0.69 7.38
CA GLY A 120 21.33 -0.33 8.37
C GLY A 120 20.14 -0.90 9.13
N TYR A 121 18.92 -0.84 8.54
CA TYR A 121 17.77 -1.52 9.09
C TYR A 121 17.70 -2.97 8.57
N GLU A 122 17.29 -3.88 9.42
CA GLU A 122 16.80 -5.20 9.03
C GLU A 122 15.36 -5.04 8.57
N VAL A 123 15.12 -5.30 7.28
CA VAL A 123 13.83 -5.00 6.66
C VAL A 123 13.10 -6.27 6.26
N GLN A 124 11.80 -6.28 6.50
CA GLN A 124 10.86 -7.28 6.01
C GLN A 124 9.71 -6.55 5.32
N GLY A 125 9.04 -7.21 4.37
CA GLY A 125 7.91 -6.65 3.64
C GLY A 125 6.73 -7.61 3.55
N VAL A 126 5.55 -7.05 3.33
CA VAL A 126 4.35 -7.78 2.92
C VAL A 126 3.83 -7.14 1.64
N GLU A 127 3.64 -7.95 0.59
CA GLU A 127 3.13 -7.47 -0.70
C GLU A 127 2.32 -8.58 -1.39
N ILE A 128 1.09 -8.25 -1.78
CA ILE A 128 0.15 -9.21 -2.38
C ILE A 128 0.48 -9.49 -3.86
N ASN A 129 1.01 -8.50 -4.59
CA ASN A 129 1.37 -8.66 -5.99
C ASN A 129 2.69 -9.43 -6.13
N GLU A 130 2.66 -10.58 -6.82
CA GLU A 130 3.81 -11.47 -6.96
C GLU A 130 5.00 -10.81 -7.66
N GLY A 131 4.77 -10.10 -8.77
CA GLY A 131 5.82 -9.43 -9.53
C GLY A 131 6.49 -8.28 -8.76
N ALA A 132 5.73 -7.56 -7.92
CA ALA A 132 6.26 -6.54 -7.04
C ALA A 132 7.06 -7.19 -5.90
N ARG A 133 6.53 -8.26 -5.30
CA ARG A 133 7.17 -9.03 -4.22
C ARG A 133 8.52 -9.60 -4.66
N GLU A 134 8.60 -10.16 -5.86
CA GLU A 134 9.86 -10.67 -6.42
C GLU A 134 10.93 -9.56 -6.54
N LYS A 135 10.54 -8.35 -6.96
CA LYS A 135 11.46 -7.21 -7.02
C LYS A 135 11.91 -6.77 -5.63
N ALA A 136 11.00 -6.72 -4.67
CA ALA A 136 11.26 -6.29 -3.30
C ALA A 136 12.15 -7.27 -2.52
N SER A 137 12.09 -8.57 -2.83
CA SER A 137 12.85 -9.63 -2.15
C SER A 137 14.38 -9.49 -2.25
N LYS A 138 14.87 -8.61 -3.14
CA LYS A 138 16.29 -8.23 -3.22
C LYS A 138 16.79 -7.46 -2.00
N PHE A 139 15.88 -6.90 -1.22
CA PHE A 139 16.22 -5.99 -0.11
C PHE A 139 15.95 -6.58 1.28
N GLY A 140 15.19 -7.69 1.36
CA GLY A 140 14.86 -8.39 2.58
C GLY A 140 13.81 -9.48 2.34
N SER A 141 13.37 -10.15 3.39
CA SER A 141 12.30 -11.15 3.30
C SER A 141 10.96 -10.47 2.98
N VAL A 142 10.24 -10.99 1.98
CA VAL A 142 8.93 -10.44 1.60
C VAL A 142 7.90 -11.56 1.52
N TYR A 143 6.78 -11.37 2.18
CA TYR A 143 5.70 -12.32 2.37
C TYR A 143 4.47 -11.92 1.56
N SER A 144 3.60 -12.88 1.26
CA SER A 144 2.34 -12.62 0.56
C SER A 144 1.24 -12.13 1.50
N ALA A 145 1.34 -12.49 2.78
CA ALA A 145 0.37 -12.14 3.81
C ALA A 145 1.05 -11.89 5.17
N ILE A 146 0.41 -11.07 6.01
CA ILE A 146 0.92 -10.76 7.35
C ILE A 146 0.99 -11.99 8.27
N SER A 147 0.18 -13.01 8.00
CA SER A 147 0.20 -14.27 8.76
C SER A 147 1.45 -15.12 8.55
N GLU A 148 2.31 -14.75 7.60
CA GLU A 148 3.57 -15.45 7.30
C GLU A 148 4.79 -14.78 7.98
N VAL A 149 4.59 -13.61 8.59
CA VAL A 149 5.64 -12.83 9.29
C VAL A 149 5.89 -13.35 10.75
#